data_8185134e42397582e91c6e85e7a4b4b8
#
_entry.id   8185134e42397582e91c6e85e7a4b4b8
#
_cell.length_a   1.000
_cell.length_b   1.000
_cell.length_c   1.000
_cell.angle_alpha   90.00
_cell.angle_beta   90.00
_cell.angle_gamma   90.00
#
_symmetry.space_group_name_H-M   'P 1'
#
loop_
_entity.id
_entity.type
_entity.pdbx_description
1 polymer ?
#
loop_
_entity_poly.entity_id
_entity_poly.type
_entity_poly.pdbx_seq_one_letter_code
_entity_poly.pdbx_strand_id
1 'polypeptide(L)'
;MNPFFIFREPSKEICHCYTQSEKPTVIASLAALDGRKGLVIAPFFNDDNNAIYLLDGQDSTSTTLPLDGSKGFDTIPDWQDDFSFSIETTSPREGYHNAFTRFHKHLEHNTFQKLVLARSIIEQKDEKTSPRNIFLNACKKYPRSYIALFFTEETGMWLIASPEILLNGNADGYQTMALAGTMKYEGEDMRWSAKIKRNNNSLPITSATACSHLPQR
;
A
#
# COMPACT_ATOMS: atom_id res chain seq x y z
N MET A 1 3.57 -19.87 10.35
CA MET A 1 4.26 -19.56 9.06
C MET A 1 5.30 -18.50 9.34
N ASN A 2 6.47 -18.57 8.69
CA ASN A 2 7.49 -17.53 8.85
C ASN A 2 7.03 -16.21 8.23
N PRO A 3 7.36 -15.06 8.85
CA PRO A 3 7.13 -13.75 8.25
C PRO A 3 7.83 -13.63 6.90
N PHE A 4 7.18 -13.00 5.94
CA PHE A 4 7.76 -12.76 4.62
C PHE A 4 7.21 -11.49 3.98
N PHE A 5 7.94 -10.95 3.02
CA PHE A 5 7.40 -9.98 2.08
C PHE A 5 8.00 -10.19 0.68
N ILE A 6 7.16 -10.01 -0.31
CA ILE A 6 7.53 -10.00 -1.72
C ILE A 6 6.97 -8.74 -2.35
N PHE A 7 7.77 -8.09 -3.21
CA PHE A 7 7.31 -6.93 -3.93
C PHE A 7 7.87 -6.86 -5.35
N ARG A 8 7.15 -6.15 -6.19
CA ARG A 8 7.54 -5.78 -7.52
C ARG A 8 7.42 -4.26 -7.70
N GLU A 9 8.53 -3.61 -8.06
CA GLU A 9 8.56 -2.19 -8.36
C GLU A 9 7.84 -1.87 -9.67
N PRO A 10 7.31 -0.64 -9.84
CA PRO A 10 6.63 -0.24 -11.07
C PRO A 10 7.47 -0.52 -12.32
N SER A 11 6.84 -1.16 -13.32
CA SER A 11 7.44 -1.49 -14.63
C SER A 11 8.64 -2.45 -14.60
N LYS A 12 8.90 -3.12 -13.47
CA LYS A 12 9.92 -4.16 -13.37
C LYS A 12 9.32 -5.53 -13.65
N GLU A 13 10.14 -6.42 -14.23
CA GLU A 13 9.79 -7.81 -14.52
C GLU A 13 10.34 -8.81 -13.49
N ILE A 14 10.90 -8.27 -12.41
CA ILE A 14 11.47 -9.05 -11.32
C ILE A 14 10.77 -8.68 -10.01
N CYS A 15 10.65 -9.68 -9.13
CA CYS A 15 10.18 -9.52 -7.76
C CYS A 15 11.34 -9.74 -6.80
N HIS A 16 11.29 -9.04 -5.68
CA HIS A 16 12.18 -9.25 -4.55
C HIS A 16 11.39 -9.97 -3.45
N CYS A 17 11.90 -11.10 -2.99
CA CYS A 17 11.28 -11.90 -1.94
C CYS A 17 12.23 -12.01 -0.74
N TYR A 18 11.69 -11.77 0.45
CA TYR A 18 12.40 -11.85 1.72
C TYR A 18 11.60 -12.70 2.68
N THR A 19 12.26 -13.64 3.33
CA THR A 19 11.67 -14.46 4.40
C THR A 19 12.58 -14.37 5.62
N GLN A 20 12.01 -14.32 6.80
CA GLN A 20 12.77 -14.37 8.05
C GLN A 20 12.21 -15.45 8.98
N SER A 21 13.05 -16.01 9.84
CA SER A 21 12.66 -17.04 10.81
C SER A 21 12.04 -16.43 12.06
N GLU A 22 12.52 -15.28 12.45
CA GLU A 22 12.11 -14.58 13.67
C GLU A 22 10.88 -13.70 13.44
N LYS A 23 10.18 -13.39 14.52
CA LYS A 23 9.07 -12.44 14.52
C LYS A 23 9.53 -11.04 14.08
N PRO A 24 8.63 -10.21 13.52
CA PRO A 24 8.99 -8.84 13.20
C PRO A 24 9.39 -8.07 14.46
N THR A 25 10.35 -7.17 14.30
CA THR A 25 10.78 -6.30 15.39
C THR A 25 9.71 -5.26 15.69
N VAL A 26 9.31 -5.14 16.94
CA VAL A 26 8.41 -4.05 17.39
C VAL A 26 9.22 -2.77 17.52
N ILE A 27 8.75 -1.71 16.89
CA ILE A 27 9.39 -0.38 16.84
C ILE A 27 8.62 0.58 17.73
N ALA A 28 9.30 1.15 18.71
CA ALA A 28 8.68 2.05 19.70
C ALA A 28 8.28 3.41 19.10
N SER A 29 8.98 3.89 18.06
CA SER A 29 8.68 5.15 17.40
C SER A 29 9.25 5.19 15.99
N LEU A 30 8.73 6.05 15.12
CA LEU A 30 9.26 6.24 13.78
C LEU A 30 10.74 6.68 13.77
N ALA A 31 11.19 7.43 14.79
CA ALA A 31 12.58 7.82 14.92
C ALA A 31 13.55 6.62 15.11
N ALA A 32 13.05 5.52 15.69
CA ALA A 32 13.82 4.30 15.87
C ALA A 32 14.07 3.52 14.55
N LEU A 33 13.51 3.97 13.43
CA LEU A 33 13.73 3.42 12.09
C LEU A 33 14.96 4.03 11.40
N ASP A 34 15.55 5.10 11.96
CA ASP A 34 16.69 5.76 11.33
C ASP A 34 17.86 4.79 11.13
N GLY A 35 18.37 4.72 9.90
CA GLY A 35 19.43 3.80 9.49
C GLY A 35 19.02 2.32 9.34
N ARG A 36 17.78 1.94 9.60
CA ARG A 36 17.29 0.56 9.44
C ARG A 36 16.77 0.30 8.03
N LYS A 37 16.81 -0.96 7.61
CA LYS A 37 16.32 -1.44 6.33
C LYS A 37 15.28 -2.52 6.56
N GLY A 38 14.27 -2.59 5.70
CA GLY A 38 13.23 -3.62 5.75
C GLY A 38 11.87 -3.12 5.33
N LEU A 39 10.86 -3.97 5.50
CA LEU A 39 9.47 -3.59 5.37
C LEU A 39 8.96 -3.06 6.71
N VAL A 40 8.47 -1.83 6.71
CA VAL A 40 7.80 -1.23 7.88
C VAL A 40 6.29 -1.36 7.70
N ILE A 41 5.62 -1.94 8.68
CA ILE A 41 4.17 -2.05 8.76
C ILE A 41 3.73 -1.16 9.93
N ALA A 42 3.08 -0.04 9.61
CA ALA A 42 2.64 0.93 10.60
C ALA A 42 1.12 1.15 10.50
N PRO A 43 0.43 1.27 11.63
CA PRO A 43 -0.96 1.67 11.65
C PRO A 43 -1.10 3.13 11.21
N PHE A 44 -2.29 3.54 10.76
CA PHE A 44 -2.55 4.92 10.41
C PHE A 44 -2.46 5.86 11.63
N PHE A 45 -2.95 5.38 12.76
CA PHE A 45 -2.76 6.03 14.06
C PHE A 45 -1.79 5.19 14.89
N ASN A 46 -0.69 5.80 15.29
CA ASN A 46 0.24 5.20 16.23
C ASN A 46 -0.19 5.57 17.65
N ASP A 47 -0.83 4.63 18.32
CA ASP A 47 -1.26 4.74 19.71
C ASP A 47 -0.78 3.50 20.50
N ASP A 48 -1.01 3.48 21.81
CA ASP A 48 -0.55 2.40 22.69
C ASP A 48 -1.12 1.01 22.35
N ASN A 49 -2.15 0.94 21.50
CA ASN A 49 -2.79 -0.31 21.08
C ASN A 49 -2.29 -0.81 19.71
N ASN A 50 -1.51 0.00 18.99
CA ASN A 50 -1.13 -0.27 17.61
C ASN A 50 0.39 -0.18 17.44
N ALA A 51 1.04 -1.35 17.37
CA ALA A 51 2.48 -1.43 17.22
C ALA A 51 2.95 -1.16 15.77
N ILE A 52 4.14 -0.59 15.63
CA ILE A 52 4.88 -0.54 14.37
C ILE A 52 5.75 -1.78 14.30
N TYR A 53 5.69 -2.49 13.18
CA TYR A 53 6.49 -3.68 12.95
C TYR A 53 7.52 -3.44 11.85
N LEU A 54 8.71 -4.00 12.03
CA LEU A 54 9.77 -4.00 11.04
C LEU A 54 10.17 -5.44 10.72
N LEU A 55 10.09 -5.81 9.45
CA LEU A 55 10.75 -6.99 8.91
C LEU A 55 12.08 -6.52 8.33
N ASP A 56 13.15 -6.61 9.11
CA ASP A 56 14.48 -6.09 8.74
C ASP A 56 15.37 -7.11 8.04
N GLY A 57 14.89 -8.32 7.94
CA GLY A 57 15.60 -9.36 7.23
C GLY A 57 16.90 -9.81 7.92
N GLN A 58 17.07 -9.56 9.21
CA GLN A 58 18.10 -10.23 9.98
C GLN A 58 17.82 -11.74 9.91
N ASP A 59 18.76 -12.52 9.44
CA ASP A 59 18.60 -13.95 9.11
C ASP A 59 17.66 -14.24 7.93
N SER A 60 17.42 -13.28 7.05
CA SER A 60 16.56 -13.48 5.89
C SER A 60 17.30 -14.08 4.71
N THR A 61 16.59 -14.93 3.97
CA THR A 61 16.96 -15.25 2.60
C THR A 61 16.31 -14.24 1.68
N SER A 62 17.11 -13.51 0.90
CA SER A 62 16.61 -12.68 -0.18
C SER A 62 16.76 -13.39 -1.51
N THR A 63 15.70 -13.40 -2.29
CA THR A 63 15.69 -14.02 -3.62
C THR A 63 15.04 -13.09 -4.62
N THR A 64 15.62 -13.01 -5.82
CA THR A 64 15.03 -12.29 -6.94
C THR A 64 14.35 -13.29 -7.87
N LEU A 65 13.06 -13.06 -8.15
CA LEU A 65 12.22 -13.97 -8.92
C LEU A 65 11.72 -13.29 -10.19
N PRO A 66 11.87 -13.94 -11.37
CA PRO A 66 11.31 -13.41 -12.60
C PRO A 66 9.78 -13.56 -12.62
N LEU A 67 9.07 -12.56 -13.13
CA LEU A 67 7.59 -12.55 -13.21
C LEU A 67 6.99 -13.58 -14.16
N ASP A 68 7.79 -14.17 -15.03
CA ASP A 68 7.34 -15.20 -15.98
C ASP A 68 6.94 -16.51 -15.29
N GLY A 69 7.18 -16.61 -13.97
CA GLY A 69 6.83 -17.78 -13.17
C GLY A 69 7.73 -18.99 -13.40
N SER A 70 8.86 -18.80 -14.12
CA SER A 70 9.73 -19.90 -14.58
C SER A 70 10.43 -20.63 -13.43
N LYS A 71 10.74 -19.97 -12.32
CA LYS A 71 11.39 -20.60 -11.13
C LYS A 71 11.21 -19.78 -9.87
N GLY A 72 11.16 -20.47 -8.73
CA GLY A 72 11.33 -19.87 -7.40
C GLY A 72 10.05 -19.38 -6.72
N PHE A 73 8.93 -19.23 -7.43
CA PHE A 73 7.66 -18.86 -6.81
C PHE A 73 7.11 -19.94 -5.88
N ASP A 74 7.59 -21.17 -5.98
CA ASP A 74 7.24 -22.27 -5.06
C ASP A 74 7.76 -22.04 -3.64
N THR A 75 8.75 -21.15 -3.48
CA THR A 75 9.27 -20.72 -2.18
C THR A 75 8.36 -19.73 -1.47
N ILE A 76 7.44 -19.08 -2.20
CA ILE A 76 6.40 -18.25 -1.60
C ILE A 76 5.37 -19.21 -0.99
N PRO A 77 5.10 -19.11 0.32
CA PRO A 77 4.13 -19.98 0.96
C PRO A 77 2.77 -19.89 0.25
N ASP A 78 2.26 -21.03 -0.16
CA ASP A 78 0.90 -21.14 -0.71
C ASP A 78 -0.03 -21.41 0.46
N TRP A 79 -0.77 -20.40 0.86
CA TRP A 79 -1.55 -20.47 2.06
C TRP A 79 -2.95 -21.04 1.81
N GLN A 80 -3.31 -22.07 2.54
CA GLN A 80 -4.62 -22.71 2.51
C GLN A 80 -5.40 -22.56 3.83
N ASP A 81 -5.05 -21.64 4.72
CA ASP A 81 -5.66 -21.60 6.04
C ASP A 81 -6.95 -20.78 6.12
N ASP A 82 -7.86 -21.32 6.92
CA ASP A 82 -9.15 -20.76 7.30
C ASP A 82 -9.01 -19.51 8.17
N PHE A 83 -8.86 -18.34 7.56
CA PHE A 83 -9.11 -17.09 8.25
C PHE A 83 -10.62 -16.82 8.25
N SER A 84 -11.25 -17.11 9.37
CA SER A 84 -12.62 -16.63 9.62
C SER A 84 -12.54 -15.22 10.20
N PHE A 85 -12.99 -14.23 9.43
CA PHE A 85 -13.25 -12.91 9.96
C PHE A 85 -14.71 -12.81 10.38
N SER A 86 -14.97 -12.41 11.62
CA SER A 86 -16.29 -11.98 12.03
C SER A 86 -16.45 -10.50 11.70
N ILE A 87 -17.46 -10.16 10.92
CA ILE A 87 -17.68 -8.80 10.44
C ILE A 87 -19.07 -8.36 10.77
N GLU A 88 -19.17 -7.18 11.41
CA GLU A 88 -20.44 -6.48 11.54
C GLU A 88 -20.93 -6.01 10.18
N THR A 89 -22.08 -6.56 9.77
CA THR A 89 -22.69 -6.34 8.48
C THR A 89 -23.58 -5.11 8.48
N THR A 90 -22.98 -3.94 8.40
CA THR A 90 -23.70 -2.83 7.75
C THR A 90 -23.56 -3.00 6.24
N SER A 91 -24.66 -2.84 5.48
CA SER A 91 -24.59 -2.87 4.02
C SER A 91 -23.46 -1.95 3.54
N PRO A 92 -22.42 -2.43 2.85
CA PRO A 92 -21.26 -1.61 2.48
C PRO A 92 -21.64 -0.36 1.69
N ARG A 93 -22.76 -0.44 0.95
CA ARG A 93 -23.28 0.68 0.15
C ARG A 93 -23.97 1.73 1.01
N GLU A 94 -24.74 1.32 1.99
CA GLU A 94 -25.44 2.23 2.91
C GLU A 94 -24.46 2.93 3.86
N GLY A 95 -23.50 2.20 4.42
CA GLY A 95 -22.43 2.77 5.23
C GLY A 95 -21.63 3.83 4.47
N TYR A 96 -21.27 3.57 3.20
CA TYR A 96 -20.60 4.55 2.37
C TYR A 96 -21.45 5.78 2.09
N HIS A 97 -22.76 5.60 1.78
CA HIS A 97 -23.67 6.71 1.53
C HIS A 97 -23.80 7.63 2.74
N ASN A 98 -23.97 7.06 3.92
CA ASN A 98 -24.05 7.79 5.17
C ASN A 98 -22.76 8.57 5.48
N ALA A 99 -21.61 7.92 5.30
CA ALA A 99 -20.30 8.58 5.45
C ALA A 99 -20.11 9.69 4.42
N PHE A 100 -20.46 9.46 3.15
CA PHE A 100 -20.39 10.47 2.09
C PHE A 100 -21.25 11.71 2.41
N THR A 101 -22.50 11.50 2.85
CA THR A 101 -23.40 12.61 3.22
C THR A 101 -22.81 13.46 4.35
N ARG A 102 -22.22 12.82 5.37
CA ARG A 102 -21.56 13.53 6.48
C ARG A 102 -20.35 14.33 6.00
N PHE A 103 -19.48 13.74 5.17
CA PHE A 103 -18.31 14.39 4.61
C PHE A 103 -18.69 15.57 3.69
N HIS A 104 -19.71 15.37 2.82
CA HIS A 104 -20.17 16.38 1.89
C HIS A 104 -20.69 17.63 2.60
N LYS A 105 -21.42 17.47 3.70
CA LYS A 105 -21.90 18.57 4.53
C LYS A 105 -20.78 19.48 5.02
N HIS A 106 -19.63 18.93 5.42
CA HIS A 106 -18.47 19.72 5.84
C HIS A 106 -17.81 20.47 4.69
N LEU A 107 -17.85 19.93 3.47
CA LEU A 107 -17.37 20.61 2.27
C LEU A 107 -18.31 21.75 1.85
N GLU A 108 -19.62 21.56 1.93
CA GLU A 108 -20.63 22.60 1.64
C GLU A 108 -20.52 23.80 2.61
N HIS A 109 -20.22 23.54 3.87
CA HIS A 109 -20.01 24.59 4.87
C HIS A 109 -18.60 25.19 4.85
N ASN A 110 -17.75 24.82 3.88
CA ASN A 110 -16.35 25.25 3.79
C ASN A 110 -15.51 24.99 5.05
N THR A 111 -15.92 24.03 5.91
CA THR A 111 -15.13 23.61 7.07
C THR A 111 -13.83 22.96 6.63
N PHE A 112 -13.88 22.23 5.52
CA PHE A 112 -12.72 21.63 4.87
C PHE A 112 -12.73 21.91 3.37
N GLN A 113 -11.55 22.08 2.78
CA GLN A 113 -11.40 22.24 1.33
C GLN A 113 -11.36 20.92 0.58
N LYS A 114 -10.88 19.87 1.25
CA LYS A 114 -10.76 18.52 0.70
C LYS A 114 -10.90 17.49 1.82
N LEU A 115 -11.66 16.45 1.55
CA LEU A 115 -11.76 15.26 2.39
C LEU A 115 -11.58 14.03 1.52
N VAL A 116 -10.95 13.01 2.07
CA VAL A 116 -10.77 11.71 1.41
C VAL A 116 -11.63 10.69 2.14
N LEU A 117 -12.54 10.05 1.40
CA LEU A 117 -13.40 9.01 1.93
C LEU A 117 -12.96 7.67 1.37
N ALA A 118 -12.61 6.74 2.25
CA ALA A 118 -12.31 5.36 1.92
C ALA A 118 -13.49 4.45 2.24
N ARG A 119 -13.55 3.29 1.58
CA ARG A 119 -14.45 2.21 1.94
C ARG A 119 -13.74 0.87 1.86
N SER A 120 -14.21 -0.08 2.65
CA SER A 120 -13.85 -1.48 2.53
C SER A 120 -15.02 -2.30 1.98
N ILE A 121 -14.70 -3.36 1.28
CA ILE A 121 -15.64 -4.38 0.84
C ILE A 121 -15.07 -5.70 1.33
N ILE A 122 -15.96 -6.55 1.84
CA ILE A 122 -15.60 -7.88 2.25
C ILE A 122 -16.15 -8.84 1.21
N GLU A 123 -15.27 -9.71 0.74
CA GLU A 123 -15.60 -10.75 -0.21
C GLU A 123 -15.18 -12.09 0.36
N GLN A 124 -16.01 -13.10 0.14
CA GLN A 124 -15.68 -14.46 0.51
C GLN A 124 -14.56 -14.95 -0.42
N LYS A 125 -13.49 -15.46 0.16
CA LYS A 125 -12.38 -16.05 -0.60
C LYS A 125 -12.85 -17.34 -1.27
N ASP A 126 -12.57 -17.51 -2.56
CA ASP A 126 -12.67 -18.80 -3.23
C ASP A 126 -11.55 -19.72 -2.73
N GLU A 127 -11.88 -20.96 -2.36
CA GLU A 127 -10.93 -21.96 -1.87
C GLU A 127 -9.76 -22.22 -2.83
N LYS A 128 -9.96 -21.98 -4.13
CA LYS A 128 -8.93 -22.14 -5.16
C LYS A 128 -7.98 -20.94 -5.29
N THR A 129 -8.25 -19.87 -4.55
CA THR A 129 -7.48 -18.64 -4.68
C THR A 129 -6.28 -18.66 -3.74
N SER A 130 -5.09 -18.81 -4.29
CA SER A 130 -3.86 -18.69 -3.52
C SER A 130 -3.34 -17.26 -3.49
N PRO A 131 -2.74 -16.79 -2.39
CA PRO A 131 -2.10 -15.47 -2.27
C PRO A 131 -1.04 -15.24 -3.35
N ARG A 132 -0.27 -16.27 -3.67
CA ARG A 132 0.72 -16.27 -4.76
C ARG A 132 0.06 -15.90 -6.09
N ASN A 133 -1.02 -16.60 -6.44
CA ASN A 133 -1.74 -16.34 -7.69
C ASN A 133 -2.35 -14.94 -7.73
N ILE A 134 -2.88 -14.46 -6.60
CA ILE A 134 -3.39 -13.08 -6.48
C ILE A 134 -2.25 -12.07 -6.74
N PHE A 135 -1.09 -12.26 -6.12
CA PHE A 135 0.08 -11.41 -6.32
C PHE A 135 0.53 -11.37 -7.78
N LEU A 136 0.70 -12.54 -8.41
CA LEU A 136 1.11 -12.64 -9.82
C LEU A 136 0.08 -12.00 -10.76
N ASN A 137 -1.20 -12.23 -10.51
CA ASN A 137 -2.27 -11.61 -11.28
C ASN A 137 -2.31 -10.09 -11.09
N ALA A 138 -2.06 -9.59 -9.89
CA ALA A 138 -1.94 -8.16 -9.61
C ALA A 138 -0.74 -7.54 -10.36
N CYS A 139 0.41 -8.22 -10.36
CA CYS A 139 1.59 -7.79 -11.12
C CYS A 139 1.31 -7.68 -12.63
N LYS A 140 0.62 -8.67 -13.20
CA LYS A 140 0.22 -8.67 -14.62
C LYS A 140 -0.81 -7.59 -14.94
N LYS A 141 -1.81 -7.44 -14.08
CA LYS A 141 -2.91 -6.50 -14.28
C LYS A 141 -2.50 -5.03 -14.10
N TYR A 142 -1.57 -4.77 -13.19
CA TYR A 142 -1.14 -3.42 -12.82
C TYR A 142 0.37 -3.21 -13.01
N PRO A 143 0.89 -3.25 -14.25
CA PRO A 143 2.33 -3.22 -14.51
C PRO A 143 3.01 -1.95 -14.00
N ARG A 144 2.29 -0.83 -13.91
CA ARG A 144 2.83 0.46 -13.46
C ARG A 144 2.66 0.73 -11.97
N SER A 145 2.03 -0.19 -11.21
CA SER A 145 1.83 -0.02 -9.77
C SER A 145 2.94 -0.73 -8.99
N TYR A 146 3.22 -0.24 -7.79
CA TYR A 146 3.98 -1.01 -6.80
C TYR A 146 3.06 -2.11 -6.26
N ILE A 147 3.50 -3.36 -6.35
CA ILE A 147 2.73 -4.52 -5.86
C ILE A 147 3.54 -5.16 -4.73
N ALA A 148 2.91 -5.35 -3.59
CA ALA A 148 3.53 -6.05 -2.46
C ALA A 148 2.56 -7.04 -1.84
N LEU A 149 3.07 -8.19 -1.44
CA LEU A 149 2.40 -9.19 -0.62
C LEU A 149 3.27 -9.47 0.59
N PHE A 150 2.71 -9.39 1.78
CA PHE A 150 3.45 -9.69 3.00
C PHE A 150 2.56 -10.38 4.03
N PHE A 151 3.22 -11.05 4.96
CA PHE A 151 2.59 -11.74 6.08
C PHE A 151 3.42 -11.63 7.35
N THR A 152 2.74 -11.38 8.46
CA THR A 152 3.20 -11.65 9.82
C THR A 152 2.06 -12.23 10.65
N GLU A 153 2.37 -12.96 11.72
CA GLU A 153 1.32 -13.44 12.63
C GLU A 153 0.56 -12.31 13.29
N GLU A 154 1.23 -11.19 13.55
CA GLU A 154 0.70 -10.02 14.22
C GLU A 154 -0.25 -9.18 13.35
N THR A 155 0.02 -9.11 12.04
CA THR A 155 -0.74 -8.24 11.13
C THR A 155 -1.60 -9.01 10.13
N GLY A 156 -1.41 -10.32 10.00
CA GLY A 156 -2.03 -11.12 8.97
C GLY A 156 -1.42 -10.90 7.58
N MET A 157 -2.11 -11.36 6.55
CA MET A 157 -1.67 -11.26 5.17
C MET A 157 -2.27 -10.06 4.45
N TRP A 158 -1.42 -9.33 3.74
CA TRP A 158 -1.80 -8.15 2.99
C TRP A 158 -1.28 -8.19 1.56
N LEU A 159 -2.14 -7.85 0.61
CA LEU A 159 -1.75 -7.49 -0.75
C LEU A 159 -1.98 -6.01 -0.97
N ILE A 160 -0.95 -5.32 -1.43
CA ILE A 160 -0.99 -3.89 -1.77
C ILE A 160 -0.74 -3.74 -3.27
N ALA A 161 -1.56 -2.90 -3.91
CA ALA A 161 -1.36 -2.45 -5.28
C ALA A 161 -1.48 -0.93 -5.30
N SER A 162 -0.36 -0.21 -5.32
CA SER A 162 -0.34 1.25 -5.27
C SER A 162 0.19 1.85 -6.57
N PRO A 163 -0.60 2.65 -7.29
CA PRO A 163 -0.14 3.40 -8.45
C PRO A 163 0.61 4.69 -8.07
N GLU A 164 0.55 5.10 -6.81
CA GLU A 164 1.04 6.38 -6.32
C GLU A 164 2.28 6.19 -5.44
N ILE A 165 3.30 7.00 -5.69
CA ILE A 165 4.53 7.05 -4.91
C ILE A 165 4.37 8.17 -3.87
N LEU A 166 4.27 7.81 -2.60
CA LEU A 166 4.27 8.78 -1.50
C LEU A 166 5.65 9.43 -1.37
N LEU A 167 6.68 8.62 -1.30
CA LEU A 167 8.08 9.04 -1.27
C LEU A 167 8.97 7.91 -1.79
N ASN A 168 9.83 8.21 -2.74
CA ASN A 168 10.90 7.34 -3.19
C ASN A 168 12.19 8.15 -3.25
N GLY A 169 13.30 7.57 -2.86
CA GLY A 169 14.56 8.30 -2.89
C GLY A 169 15.76 7.48 -2.50
N ASN A 170 16.92 8.07 -2.79
CA ASN A 170 18.24 7.59 -2.43
C ASN A 170 19.15 8.78 -2.10
N ALA A 171 20.46 8.55 -2.05
CA ALA A 171 21.44 9.60 -1.79
C ALA A 171 21.46 10.71 -2.85
N ASP A 172 20.98 10.44 -4.08
CA ASP A 172 20.97 11.40 -5.19
C ASP A 172 19.74 12.30 -5.20
N GLY A 173 18.66 11.90 -4.50
CA GLY A 173 17.45 12.69 -4.42
C GLY A 173 16.18 11.92 -4.08
N TYR A 174 15.10 12.68 -3.91
CA TYR A 174 13.78 12.16 -3.55
C TYR A 174 12.75 12.47 -4.61
N GLN A 175 11.80 11.56 -4.78
CA GLN A 175 10.66 11.69 -5.67
C GLN A 175 9.36 11.47 -4.91
N THR A 176 8.36 12.26 -5.23
CA THR A 176 6.99 12.06 -4.79
C THR A 176 6.05 12.22 -5.98
N MET A 177 4.86 11.66 -5.88
CA MET A 177 3.85 11.76 -6.92
C MET A 177 2.59 12.38 -6.34
N ALA A 178 2.02 13.33 -7.05
CA ALA A 178 0.76 13.97 -6.68
C ALA A 178 -0.31 13.63 -7.71
N LEU A 179 -1.28 12.80 -7.32
CA LEU A 179 -2.42 12.43 -8.15
C LEU A 179 -3.68 13.16 -7.66
N ALA A 180 -4.39 13.81 -8.58
CA ALA A 180 -5.55 14.64 -8.24
C ALA A 180 -6.89 14.07 -8.71
N GLY A 181 -6.90 13.07 -9.57
CA GLY A 181 -8.13 12.49 -10.07
C GLY A 181 -7.92 11.38 -11.08
N THR A 182 -8.99 10.68 -11.36
CA THR A 182 -9.05 9.59 -12.33
C THR A 182 -10.15 9.86 -13.32
N MET A 183 -9.91 9.56 -14.59
CA MET A 183 -10.96 9.54 -15.61
C MET A 183 -10.74 8.39 -16.57
N LYS A 184 -11.83 7.94 -17.17
CA LYS A 184 -11.76 6.89 -18.20
C LYS A 184 -11.00 7.43 -19.42
N TYR A 185 -10.12 6.63 -19.99
CA TYR A 185 -9.44 6.97 -21.22
C TYR A 185 -10.42 6.82 -22.40
N GLU A 186 -10.70 7.90 -23.10
CA GLU A 186 -11.64 7.95 -24.24
C GLU A 186 -10.99 8.50 -25.52
N GLY A 187 -9.65 8.50 -25.60
CA GLY A 187 -8.89 8.98 -26.77
C GLY A 187 -8.04 10.23 -26.52
N GLU A 188 -7.45 10.79 -27.58
CA GLU A 188 -6.46 11.86 -27.48
C GLU A 188 -7.05 13.24 -27.11
N ASP A 189 -8.36 13.45 -27.33
CA ASP A 189 -9.03 14.74 -27.08
C ASP A 189 -9.49 14.96 -25.64
N MET A 190 -9.00 14.13 -24.70
CA MET A 190 -9.39 14.22 -23.29
C MET A 190 -8.93 15.50 -22.62
N ARG A 191 -9.87 16.19 -21.97
CA ARG A 191 -9.58 17.41 -21.20
C ARG A 191 -9.93 17.24 -19.73
N TRP A 192 -8.95 17.45 -18.87
CA TRP A 192 -9.16 17.51 -17.44
C TRP A 192 -10.07 18.69 -17.06
N SER A 193 -11.02 18.45 -16.17
CA SER A 193 -11.86 19.51 -15.64
C SER A 193 -11.03 20.58 -14.90
N ALA A 194 -11.51 21.81 -14.85
CA ALA A 194 -10.85 22.90 -14.14
C ALA A 194 -10.66 22.59 -12.64
N LYS A 195 -11.57 21.80 -12.04
CA LYS A 195 -11.47 21.33 -10.66
C LYS A 195 -10.26 20.38 -10.46
N ILE A 196 -10.09 19.41 -11.37
CA ILE A 196 -8.96 18.46 -11.28
C ILE A 196 -7.64 19.19 -11.50
N LYS A 197 -7.57 20.11 -12.47
CA LYS A 197 -6.38 20.92 -12.70
C LYS A 197 -5.99 21.76 -11.48
N ARG A 198 -6.94 22.38 -10.79
CA ARG A 198 -6.68 23.13 -9.55
C ARG A 198 -6.16 22.23 -8.44
N ASN A 199 -6.77 21.07 -8.24
CA ASN A 199 -6.32 20.10 -7.23
C ASN A 199 -4.89 19.64 -7.51
N ASN A 200 -4.55 19.39 -8.77
CA ASN A 200 -3.20 18.96 -9.15
C ASN A 200 -2.16 20.04 -8.89
N ASN A 201 -2.48 21.30 -9.15
CA ASN A 201 -1.57 22.42 -8.93
C ASN A 201 -1.37 22.76 -7.45
N SER A 202 -2.28 22.39 -6.56
CA SER A 202 -2.16 22.63 -5.12
C SER A 202 -1.35 21.56 -4.39
N LEU A 203 -1.25 20.34 -4.93
CA LEU A 203 -0.55 19.21 -4.31
C LEU A 203 0.99 19.36 -4.27
N PRO A 204 1.67 19.86 -5.33
CA PRO A 204 3.13 20.01 -5.32
C PRO A 204 3.66 20.93 -4.22
N ILE A 205 2.91 21.98 -3.87
CA ILE A 205 3.32 22.94 -2.83
C ILE A 205 3.34 22.28 -1.46
N THR A 206 2.34 21.45 -1.16
CA THR A 206 2.24 20.76 0.14
C THR A 206 3.32 19.69 0.30
N SER A 207 3.59 18.92 -0.76
CA SER A 207 4.61 17.86 -0.72
C SER A 207 6.03 18.44 -0.70
N ALA A 208 6.31 19.51 -1.44
CA ALA A 208 7.60 20.20 -1.42
C ALA A 208 7.90 20.81 -0.03
N THR A 209 6.90 21.36 0.63
CA THR A 209 7.04 21.90 2.01
C THR A 209 7.30 20.79 3.02
N ALA A 210 6.64 19.63 2.88
CA ALA A 210 6.90 18.48 3.74
C ALA A 210 8.33 17.91 3.56
N CYS A 211 8.84 17.87 2.33
CA CYS A 211 10.19 17.39 2.04
C CYS A 211 11.29 18.38 2.48
N SER A 212 11.02 19.69 2.54
CA SER A 212 12.00 20.69 2.98
C SER A 212 12.37 20.59 4.48
N HIS A 213 11.64 19.80 5.26
CA HIS A 213 11.91 19.57 6.69
C HIS A 213 12.62 18.24 6.95
N LEU A 214 12.93 17.46 5.92
CA LEU A 214 13.76 16.28 6.08
C LEU A 214 15.22 16.73 6.28
N PRO A 215 15.93 16.23 7.31
CA PRO A 215 17.32 16.59 7.53
C PRO A 215 18.15 16.15 6.33
N GLN A 216 18.81 17.10 5.70
CA GLN A 216 19.86 16.81 4.72
C GLN A 216 21.04 16.23 5.52
N ARG A 217 21.27 14.93 5.40
CA ARG A 217 22.48 14.28 5.87
C ARG A 217 23.31 13.80 4.69
#